data_57e59ec091e41c85214f063f626b2924
#
_entry.id   57e59ec091e41c85214f063f626b2924
#
_cell.length_a   1.000
_cell.length_b   1.000
_cell.length_c   1.000
_cell.angle_alpha   90.00
_cell.angle_beta   90.00
_cell.angle_gamma   90.00
#
_symmetry.space_group_name_H-M   'P 1'
#
loop_
_entity.id
_entity.type
_entity.pdbx_description
1 polymer ?
#
loop_
_entity_poly.entity_id
_entity_poly.type
_entity_poly.pdbx_seq_one_letter_code
_entity_poly.pdbx_strand_id
1 'polypeptide(L)'
;ELGQHGVPYTLVADNAGGQLMQQCDVDLVIVGADRITRRGDVANKIGTYLKALAAVDNEVPFYVAAPSSTIDWTLNDGKREIPIENRAASELLVVNGVGSDGETRTVQIAAPEVAVANPAFDVTHNRFVTGIITERGIVKPTDLTAVFADLLPKA
;
A
#
# COMPACT_ATOMS: atom_id res chain seq x y z
N GLU A 1 -16.74 -7.99 -1.74
CA GLU A 1 -17.18 -6.76 -2.45
C GLU A 1 -17.18 -6.98 -3.96
N LEU A 2 -16.02 -7.25 -4.60
CA LEU A 2 -15.94 -7.49 -6.05
C LEU A 2 -16.88 -8.61 -6.54
N GLY A 3 -16.92 -9.73 -5.82
CA GLY A 3 -17.82 -10.86 -6.16
C GLY A 3 -19.30 -10.50 -6.09
N GLN A 4 -19.71 -9.61 -5.18
CA GLN A 4 -21.10 -9.13 -5.10
C GLN A 4 -21.51 -8.29 -6.29
N HIS A 5 -20.54 -7.65 -6.97
CA HIS A 5 -20.75 -6.84 -8.16
C HIS A 5 -20.45 -7.59 -9.46
N GLY A 6 -20.21 -8.91 -9.40
CA GLY A 6 -19.94 -9.73 -10.58
C GLY A 6 -18.60 -9.44 -11.26
N VAL A 7 -17.69 -8.75 -10.59
CA VAL A 7 -16.34 -8.46 -11.10
C VAL A 7 -15.47 -9.70 -10.91
N PRO A 8 -14.83 -10.23 -11.98
CA PRO A 8 -13.88 -11.33 -11.86
C PRO A 8 -12.71 -10.94 -10.93
N TYR A 9 -12.34 -11.84 -10.04
CA TYR A 9 -11.21 -11.62 -9.14
C TYR A 9 -10.52 -12.94 -8.78
N THR A 10 -9.26 -12.86 -8.43
CA THR A 10 -8.47 -13.98 -7.92
C THR A 10 -7.77 -13.57 -6.63
N LEU A 11 -7.96 -14.35 -5.58
CA LEU A 11 -7.21 -14.16 -4.32
C LEU A 11 -5.86 -14.88 -4.44
N VAL A 12 -4.79 -14.16 -4.17
CA VAL A 12 -3.42 -14.68 -4.20
C VAL A 12 -2.71 -14.42 -2.87
N ALA A 13 -1.66 -15.18 -2.56
CA ALA A 13 -0.79 -14.87 -1.43
C ALA A 13 -0.08 -13.51 -1.67
N ASP A 14 0.15 -12.75 -0.60
CA ASP A 14 0.65 -11.37 -0.70
C ASP A 14 1.98 -11.27 -1.49
N ASN A 15 2.89 -12.22 -1.29
CA ASN A 15 4.17 -12.25 -2.01
C ASN A 15 4.09 -12.82 -3.44
N ALA A 16 2.95 -13.36 -3.88
CA ALA A 16 2.78 -13.87 -5.23
C ALA A 16 2.74 -12.78 -6.30
N GLY A 17 2.51 -11.51 -5.90
CA GLY A 17 2.43 -10.40 -6.85
C GLY A 17 3.66 -10.24 -7.72
N GLY A 18 4.87 -10.40 -7.16
CA GLY A 18 6.12 -10.36 -7.93
C GLY A 18 6.21 -11.45 -8.99
N GLN A 19 5.82 -12.69 -8.64
CA GLN A 19 5.81 -13.83 -9.57
C GLN A 19 4.83 -13.59 -10.74
N LEU A 20 3.64 -13.07 -10.45
CA LEU A 20 2.65 -12.76 -11.49
C LEU A 20 3.14 -11.68 -12.46
N MET A 21 3.84 -10.66 -11.95
CA MET A 21 4.46 -9.64 -12.81
C MET A 21 5.55 -10.23 -13.71
N GLN A 22 6.39 -11.14 -13.18
CA GLN A 22 7.41 -11.84 -13.98
C GLN A 22 6.81 -12.72 -15.09
N GLN A 23 5.60 -13.22 -14.91
CA GLN A 23 4.87 -14.01 -15.90
C GLN A 23 4.12 -13.16 -16.91
N CYS A 24 4.18 -11.82 -16.81
CA CYS A 24 3.44 -10.87 -17.63
C CYS A 24 1.91 -11.02 -17.51
N ASP A 25 1.42 -11.48 -16.36
CA ASP A 25 -0.01 -11.63 -16.08
C ASP A 25 -0.63 -10.36 -15.48
N VAL A 26 0.17 -9.29 -15.33
CA VAL A 26 -0.25 -8.04 -14.68
C VAL A 26 0.03 -6.85 -15.60
N ASP A 27 -1.02 -6.13 -15.98
CA ASP A 27 -0.93 -4.92 -16.82
C ASP A 27 -0.61 -3.67 -16.01
N LEU A 28 -1.04 -3.62 -14.74
CA LEU A 28 -0.78 -2.51 -13.83
C LEU A 28 -1.00 -2.92 -12.37
N VAL A 29 -0.38 -2.16 -11.45
CA VAL A 29 -0.60 -2.28 -10.00
C VAL A 29 -1.30 -1.01 -9.52
N ILE A 30 -2.37 -1.17 -8.72
CA ILE A 30 -3.02 -0.06 -8.00
C ILE A 30 -3.03 -0.38 -6.51
N VAL A 31 -2.58 0.58 -5.71
CA VAL A 31 -2.63 0.54 -4.24
C VAL A 31 -3.30 1.79 -3.69
N GLY A 32 -3.73 1.74 -2.42
CA GLY A 32 -4.14 2.93 -1.69
C GLY A 32 -2.95 3.68 -1.09
N ALA A 33 -3.23 4.66 -0.23
CA ALA A 33 -2.23 5.32 0.60
C ALA A 33 -2.83 5.71 1.95
N ASP A 34 -2.03 5.54 3.01
CA ASP A 34 -2.34 6.06 4.35
C ASP A 34 -1.82 7.50 4.50
N ARG A 35 -0.71 7.81 3.83
CA ARG A 35 -0.15 9.17 3.77
C ARG A 35 0.74 9.33 2.54
N ILE A 36 0.71 10.51 1.93
CA ILE A 36 1.56 10.89 0.80
C ILE A 36 2.29 12.17 1.17
N THR A 37 3.59 12.25 0.92
CA THR A 37 4.34 13.50 1.10
C THR A 37 4.10 14.46 -0.07
N ARG A 38 4.44 15.74 0.13
CA ARG A 38 4.37 16.74 -0.96
C ARG A 38 5.22 16.41 -2.19
N ARG A 39 6.21 15.52 -2.03
CA ARG A 39 7.05 15.02 -3.13
C ARG A 39 6.55 13.72 -3.74
N GLY A 40 5.47 13.15 -3.17
CA GLY A 40 4.86 11.93 -3.68
C GLY A 40 5.47 10.62 -3.17
N ASP A 41 6.24 10.64 -2.06
CA ASP A 41 6.54 9.42 -1.33
C ASP A 41 5.27 8.93 -0.64
N VAL A 42 5.04 7.62 -0.65
CA VAL A 42 3.77 7.02 -0.23
C VAL A 42 4.00 6.08 0.94
N ALA A 43 3.36 6.35 2.08
CA ALA A 43 3.20 5.40 3.16
C ALA A 43 1.89 4.62 2.95
N ASN A 44 1.96 3.31 2.97
CA ASN A 44 0.81 2.42 2.84
C ASN A 44 1.08 1.10 3.56
N LYS A 45 0.06 0.22 3.63
CA LYS A 45 0.16 -1.09 4.24
C LYS A 45 1.46 -1.79 3.87
N ILE A 46 2.10 -2.41 4.87
CA ILE A 46 3.35 -3.18 4.70
C ILE A 46 3.24 -4.13 3.51
N GLY A 47 4.28 -4.19 2.69
CA GLY A 47 4.32 -4.95 1.42
C GLY A 47 4.10 -4.10 0.18
N THR A 48 3.65 -2.84 0.31
CA THR A 48 3.47 -1.90 -0.80
C THR A 48 4.81 -1.59 -1.49
N TYR A 49 5.85 -1.34 -0.71
CA TYR A 49 7.20 -1.10 -1.23
C TYR A 49 7.74 -2.28 -2.03
N LEU A 50 7.55 -3.52 -1.57
CA LEU A 50 7.97 -4.72 -2.29
C LEU A 50 7.24 -4.86 -3.63
N LYS A 51 5.94 -4.54 -3.68
CA LYS A 51 5.15 -4.55 -4.92
C LYS A 51 5.62 -3.47 -5.89
N ALA A 52 5.97 -2.29 -5.40
CA ALA A 52 6.51 -1.21 -6.22
C ALA A 52 7.88 -1.57 -6.83
N LEU A 53 8.76 -2.23 -6.06
CA LEU A 53 10.03 -2.75 -6.57
C LEU A 53 9.84 -3.79 -7.66
N ALA A 54 8.95 -4.77 -7.42
CA ALA A 54 8.64 -5.80 -8.41
C ALA A 54 8.00 -5.21 -9.68
N ALA A 55 7.14 -4.20 -9.53
CA ALA A 55 6.51 -3.52 -10.67
C ALA A 55 7.56 -2.82 -11.54
N VAL A 56 8.51 -2.09 -10.93
CA VAL A 56 9.58 -1.42 -11.68
C VAL A 56 10.52 -2.42 -12.36
N ASP A 57 10.89 -3.51 -11.68
CA ASP A 57 11.75 -4.56 -12.23
C ASP A 57 11.14 -5.27 -13.44
N ASN A 58 9.81 -5.34 -13.50
CA ASN A 58 9.05 -5.98 -14.60
C ASN A 58 8.37 -4.98 -15.54
N GLU A 59 8.72 -3.70 -15.48
CA GLU A 59 8.16 -2.62 -16.33
C GLU A 59 6.63 -2.47 -16.22
N VAL A 60 6.06 -2.88 -15.08
CA VAL A 60 4.62 -2.76 -14.82
C VAL A 60 4.32 -1.40 -14.20
N PRO A 61 3.37 -0.61 -14.73
CA PRO A 61 2.98 0.67 -14.15
C PRO A 61 2.43 0.52 -12.72
N PHE A 62 2.92 1.37 -11.80
CA PHE A 62 2.51 1.36 -10.39
C PHE A 62 1.78 2.66 -10.04
N TYR A 63 0.49 2.56 -9.73
CA TYR A 63 -0.37 3.68 -9.40
C TYR A 63 -0.78 3.65 -7.93
N VAL A 64 -0.98 4.86 -7.39
CA VAL A 64 -1.50 5.08 -6.03
C VAL A 64 -2.81 5.84 -6.12
N ALA A 65 -3.90 5.27 -5.60
CA ALA A 65 -5.22 5.90 -5.61
C ALA A 65 -5.53 6.45 -4.21
N ALA A 66 -5.62 7.77 -4.10
CA ALA A 66 -5.93 8.46 -2.85
C ALA A 66 -6.47 9.86 -3.10
N PRO A 67 -7.40 10.36 -2.26
CA PRO A 67 -7.85 11.75 -2.34
C PRO A 67 -6.74 12.72 -1.92
N SER A 68 -6.81 13.97 -2.37
CA SER A 68 -5.83 15.00 -2.02
C SER A 68 -5.69 15.26 -0.52
N SER A 69 -6.71 14.94 0.27
CA SER A 69 -6.67 15.00 1.73
C SER A 69 -5.68 14.02 2.38
N THR A 70 -5.23 12.99 1.65
CA THR A 70 -4.19 12.06 2.08
C THR A 70 -2.79 12.65 1.95
N ILE A 71 -2.64 13.75 1.19
CA ILE A 71 -1.34 14.39 0.96
C ILE A 71 -1.03 15.32 2.14
N ASP A 72 0.08 15.04 2.81
CA ASP A 72 0.62 15.88 3.87
C ASP A 72 1.64 16.86 3.25
N TRP A 73 1.21 18.09 3.03
CA TRP A 73 1.99 19.13 2.40
C TRP A 73 3.17 19.65 3.23
N THR A 74 3.25 19.26 4.50
CA THR A 74 4.33 19.64 5.41
C THR A 74 5.52 18.70 5.32
N LEU A 75 5.33 17.46 4.83
CA LEU A 75 6.36 16.43 4.74
C LEU A 75 7.03 16.42 3.37
N ASN A 76 8.36 16.24 3.36
CA ASN A 76 9.18 16.19 2.16
C ASN A 76 9.77 14.79 1.88
N ASP A 77 10.22 14.10 2.93
CA ASP A 77 10.92 12.81 2.86
C ASP A 77 10.14 11.78 3.67
N GLY A 78 9.40 10.93 2.97
CA GLY A 78 8.52 9.96 3.61
C GLY A 78 9.27 8.97 4.49
N LYS A 79 10.48 8.56 4.10
CA LYS A 79 11.28 7.60 4.85
C LYS A 79 11.80 8.17 6.18
N ARG A 80 12.04 9.47 6.25
CA ARG A 80 12.60 10.14 7.43
C ARG A 80 11.55 10.76 8.33
N GLU A 81 10.46 11.22 7.74
CA GLU A 81 9.49 12.09 8.42
C GLU A 81 8.19 11.39 8.76
N ILE A 82 7.84 10.25 8.10
CA ILE A 82 6.65 9.49 8.45
C ILE A 82 7.00 8.47 9.53
N PRO A 83 6.43 8.59 10.74
CA PRO A 83 6.59 7.57 11.78
C PRO A 83 5.85 6.29 11.40
N ILE A 84 6.53 5.15 11.48
CA ILE A 84 5.92 3.85 11.22
C ILE A 84 5.49 3.21 12.54
N GLU A 85 4.20 2.95 12.66
CA GLU A 85 3.60 2.26 13.79
C GLU A 85 4.01 0.79 13.82
N ASN A 86 4.36 0.28 15.02
CA ASN A 86 4.44 -1.14 15.28
C ASN A 86 3.14 -1.61 15.93
N ARG A 87 2.47 -2.55 15.31
CA ARG A 87 1.17 -3.08 15.75
C ARG A 87 1.34 -4.24 16.71
N ALA A 88 0.24 -4.66 17.33
CA ALA A 88 0.25 -5.73 18.31
C ALA A 88 0.79 -7.05 17.72
N ALA A 89 1.61 -7.76 18.48
CA ALA A 89 2.14 -9.05 18.11
C ALA A 89 1.04 -10.08 17.81
N SER A 90 -0.09 -9.98 18.48
CA SER A 90 -1.24 -10.87 18.27
C SER A 90 -1.75 -10.91 16.82
N GLU A 91 -1.56 -9.85 16.04
CA GLU A 91 -1.95 -9.83 14.64
C GLU A 91 -1.17 -10.83 13.77
N LEU A 92 0.05 -11.18 14.21
CA LEU A 92 0.90 -12.17 13.52
C LEU A 92 0.91 -13.54 14.22
N LEU A 93 0.48 -13.61 15.48
CA LEU A 93 0.53 -14.83 16.26
C LEU A 93 -0.76 -15.64 16.16
N VAL A 94 -1.88 -15.00 15.87
CA VAL A 94 -3.18 -15.64 15.83
C VAL A 94 -3.96 -15.23 14.59
N VAL A 95 -4.83 -16.14 14.14
CA VAL A 95 -5.77 -15.89 13.05
C VAL A 95 -7.18 -16.23 13.49
N ASN A 96 -8.15 -15.41 13.08
CA ASN A 96 -9.57 -15.70 13.24
C ASN A 96 -10.11 -16.26 11.93
N GLY A 97 -10.85 -17.33 12.01
CA GLY A 97 -11.44 -17.98 10.85
C GLY A 97 -12.71 -18.76 11.19
N VAL A 98 -13.44 -19.15 10.15
CA VAL A 98 -14.61 -20.00 10.27
C VAL A 98 -14.19 -21.45 9.98
N GLY A 99 -14.43 -22.34 10.93
CA GLY A 99 -14.18 -23.77 10.77
C GLY A 99 -15.14 -24.42 9.76
N SER A 100 -14.87 -25.66 9.37
CA SER A 100 -15.73 -26.43 8.47
C SER A 100 -17.13 -26.70 9.02
N ASP A 101 -17.29 -26.54 10.33
CA ASP A 101 -18.56 -26.63 11.06
C ASP A 101 -19.35 -25.31 11.11
N GLY A 102 -18.82 -24.24 10.50
CA GLY A 102 -19.41 -22.90 10.50
C GLY A 102 -19.10 -22.06 11.73
N GLU A 103 -18.38 -22.60 12.73
CA GLU A 103 -18.05 -21.88 13.96
C GLU A 103 -16.81 -20.98 13.81
N THR A 104 -16.89 -19.77 14.36
CA THR A 104 -15.74 -18.86 14.40
C THR A 104 -14.73 -19.30 15.46
N ARG A 105 -13.48 -19.42 15.08
CA ARG A 105 -12.37 -19.82 15.97
C ARG A 105 -11.18 -18.89 15.84
N THR A 106 -10.50 -18.68 16.96
CA THR A 106 -9.19 -18.06 17.01
C THR A 106 -8.15 -19.17 17.11
N VAL A 107 -7.20 -19.17 16.18
CA VAL A 107 -6.15 -20.19 16.09
C VAL A 107 -4.79 -19.53 16.23
N GLN A 108 -3.96 -20.04 17.12
CA GLN A 108 -2.57 -19.63 17.23
C GLN A 108 -1.76 -20.28 16.11
N ILE A 109 -1.01 -19.48 15.35
CA ILE A 109 -0.26 -19.90 14.16
C ILE A 109 1.27 -19.81 14.34
N ALA A 110 1.72 -19.27 15.47
CA ALA A 110 3.14 -19.17 15.81
C ALA A 110 3.35 -19.46 17.30
N ALA A 111 4.59 -19.77 17.71
CA ALA A 111 4.93 -20.00 19.11
C ALA A 111 4.68 -18.73 19.94
N PRO A 112 4.11 -18.86 21.18
CA PRO A 112 3.73 -17.68 21.97
C PRO A 112 4.93 -16.82 22.38
N GLU A 113 6.11 -17.41 22.50
CA GLU A 113 7.34 -16.73 22.97
C GLU A 113 8.15 -16.13 21.82
N VAL A 114 7.70 -16.23 20.56
CA VAL A 114 8.45 -15.71 19.42
C VAL A 114 8.49 -14.18 19.47
N ALA A 115 9.66 -13.61 19.27
CA ALA A 115 9.80 -12.16 19.10
C ALA A 115 9.11 -11.70 17.81
N VAL A 116 8.30 -10.66 17.91
CA VAL A 116 7.50 -10.16 16.78
C VAL A 116 7.91 -8.73 16.45
N ALA A 117 8.16 -8.47 15.16
CA ALA A 117 8.22 -7.13 14.59
C ALA A 117 7.05 -7.00 13.60
N ASN A 118 6.12 -6.09 13.88
CA ASN A 118 4.90 -5.91 13.08
C ASN A 118 4.75 -4.44 12.63
N PRO A 119 5.62 -3.93 11.73
CA PRO A 119 5.42 -2.61 11.16
C PRO A 119 4.12 -2.57 10.34
N ALA A 120 3.28 -1.57 10.60
CA ALA A 120 1.98 -1.45 9.95
C ALA A 120 2.11 -1.03 8.48
N PHE A 121 3.10 -0.19 8.20
CA PHE A 121 3.30 0.47 6.91
C PHE A 121 4.73 0.34 6.43
N ASP A 122 4.93 0.49 5.13
CA ASP A 122 6.22 0.81 4.54
C ASP A 122 6.14 2.11 3.72
N VAL A 123 7.29 2.64 3.32
CA VAL A 123 7.36 3.87 2.53
C VAL A 123 7.92 3.56 1.16
N THR A 124 7.11 3.80 0.14
CA THR A 124 7.46 3.71 -1.27
C THR A 124 7.95 5.08 -1.74
N HIS A 125 9.19 5.16 -2.22
CA HIS A 125 9.74 6.39 -2.77
C HIS A 125 9.04 6.77 -4.09
N ASN A 126 8.81 8.05 -4.30
CA ASN A 126 8.09 8.63 -5.44
C ASN A 126 8.61 8.16 -6.82
N ARG A 127 9.90 7.84 -6.93
CA ARG A 127 10.52 7.34 -8.17
C ARG A 127 9.93 6.02 -8.68
N PHE A 128 9.27 5.26 -7.80
CA PHE A 128 8.62 3.99 -8.15
C PHE A 128 7.15 4.17 -8.53
N VAL A 129 6.60 5.38 -8.36
CA VAL A 129 5.19 5.69 -8.58
C VAL A 129 5.02 6.28 -9.98
N THR A 130 4.29 5.59 -10.83
CA THR A 130 3.95 6.04 -12.19
C THR A 130 3.01 7.24 -12.15
N GLY A 131 2.03 7.22 -11.26
CA GLY A 131 1.07 8.30 -11.07
C GLY A 131 0.22 8.13 -9.81
N ILE A 132 -0.28 9.24 -9.30
CA ILE A 132 -1.20 9.29 -8.18
C ILE A 132 -2.59 9.65 -8.73
N ILE A 133 -3.55 8.75 -8.52
CA ILE A 133 -4.94 8.91 -8.96
C ILE A 133 -5.68 9.67 -7.87
N THR A 134 -6.17 10.85 -8.20
CA THR A 134 -6.86 11.76 -7.27
C THR A 134 -8.19 12.22 -7.88
N GLU A 135 -8.96 13.00 -7.13
CA GLU A 135 -10.15 13.67 -7.62
C GLU A 135 -9.87 14.71 -8.75
N ARG A 136 -8.59 15.09 -8.95
CA ARG A 136 -8.15 15.98 -10.03
C ARG A 136 -7.55 15.22 -11.22
N GLY A 137 -7.70 13.89 -11.24
CA GLY A 137 -7.15 13.02 -12.26
C GLY A 137 -5.84 12.36 -11.84
N ILE A 138 -5.10 11.83 -12.81
CA ILE A 138 -3.83 11.16 -12.59
C ILE A 138 -2.70 12.18 -12.64
N VAL A 139 -1.96 12.32 -11.55
CA VAL A 139 -0.91 13.30 -11.37
C VAL A 139 0.43 12.59 -11.16
N LYS A 140 1.48 13.00 -11.86
CA LYS A 140 2.83 12.50 -11.57
C LYS A 140 3.29 13.02 -10.21
N PRO A 141 4.05 12.24 -9.42
CA PRO A 141 4.58 12.70 -8.13
C PRO A 141 5.28 14.07 -8.20
N THR A 142 6.01 14.33 -9.28
CA THR A 142 6.73 15.60 -9.51
C THR A 142 5.81 16.80 -9.70
N ASP A 143 4.57 16.58 -10.11
CA ASP A 143 3.64 17.64 -10.51
C ASP A 143 2.61 17.98 -9.40
N LEU A 144 2.64 17.23 -8.28
CA LEU A 144 1.69 17.39 -7.18
C LEU A 144 1.58 18.83 -6.69
N THR A 145 2.69 19.48 -6.40
CA THR A 145 2.70 20.87 -5.89
C THR A 145 2.16 21.88 -6.89
N ALA A 146 2.28 21.64 -8.18
CA ALA A 146 1.72 22.49 -9.21
C ALA A 146 0.20 22.29 -9.36
N VAL A 147 -0.24 21.03 -9.40
CA VAL A 147 -1.67 20.69 -9.56
C VAL A 147 -2.49 21.08 -8.33
N PHE A 148 -1.89 21.04 -7.13
CA PHE A 148 -2.54 21.33 -5.85
C PHE A 148 -2.00 22.61 -5.19
N ALA A 149 -1.59 23.60 -5.97
CA ALA A 149 -1.02 24.84 -5.47
C ALA A 149 -1.95 25.60 -4.47
N ASP A 150 -3.26 25.45 -4.63
CA ASP A 150 -4.30 26.01 -3.76
C ASP A 150 -4.38 25.34 -2.38
N LEU A 151 -3.83 24.14 -2.21
CA LEU A 151 -3.82 23.40 -0.95
C LEU A 151 -2.48 23.52 -0.19
N LEU A 152 -1.50 24.21 -0.74
CA LEU A 152 -0.20 24.36 -0.09
C LEU A 152 -0.34 25.25 1.16
N PRO A 153 0.42 24.98 2.26
CA PRO A 153 0.48 25.86 3.41
C PRO A 153 0.89 27.29 2.97
N LYS A 154 0.16 28.29 3.46
CA LYS A 154 0.57 29.68 3.27
C LYS A 154 1.85 29.93 4.06
N ALA A 155 2.84 30.52 3.42
CA ALA A 155 4.10 30.92 4.05
C ALA A 155 3.89 31.94 5.17
#